data_26327395a5ade9e3300185f82e4e8a41
#
_entry.id   26327395a5ade9e3300185f82e4e8a41
#
_cell.length_a   1.000
_cell.length_b   1.000
_cell.length_c   1.000
_cell.angle_alpha   90.00
_cell.angle_beta   90.00
_cell.angle_gamma   90.00
#
_symmetry.space_group_name_H-M   'P 1'
#
loop_
_entity.id
_entity.type
_entity.pdbx_description
1 polymer ?
#
loop_
_entity_poly.entity_id
_entity_poly.type
_entity_poly.pdbx_seq_one_letter_code
_entity_poly.pdbx_strand_id
1 'polypeptide(L)'
;MRDSPKALLFRMNFRAFLLLDSLQRLAVVGSAAMSSVPFLNTPDALRQLANQPHSPCQCSLQHCAGWESINDTAWPAAHMQHVATLRDPDVYEPTFEEQHPNGTRYESADAPVALKFFPYNRCDVHACSQCQQHVLRYTEFGGYYVDHRARRLDATQISD
;
A
#
# COMPACT_ATOMS: atom_id res chain seq x y z
N MET A 1 16.78 -75.21 -20.16
CA MET A 1 17.25 -74.85 -21.54
C MET A 1 17.08 -73.37 -21.72
N ARG A 2 18.23 -72.67 -21.68
CA ARG A 2 18.62 -71.62 -22.64
C ARG A 2 17.88 -70.31 -22.42
N ASP A 3 18.43 -69.13 -22.35
CA ASP A 3 19.81 -68.62 -22.25
C ASP A 3 19.63 -67.16 -21.94
N SER A 4 20.43 -66.62 -21.02
CA SER A 4 20.70 -65.17 -20.96
C SER A 4 21.44 -64.73 -22.26
N PRO A 5 21.32 -63.44 -22.64
CA PRO A 5 22.49 -62.62 -22.35
C PRO A 5 22.29 -61.12 -22.09
N LYS A 6 23.16 -60.68 -21.29
CA LYS A 6 24.07 -59.52 -21.37
C LYS A 6 23.53 -58.11 -21.19
N ALA A 7 23.89 -57.59 -20.01
CA ALA A 7 24.13 -56.20 -19.70
C ALA A 7 24.91 -55.44 -20.79
N LEU A 8 24.47 -54.25 -21.11
CA LEU A 8 25.32 -53.23 -21.71
C LEU A 8 25.26 -51.97 -20.83
N LEU A 9 26.38 -51.80 -20.10
CA LEU A 9 26.67 -50.57 -19.38
C LEU A 9 26.70 -49.40 -20.36
N PHE A 10 25.84 -48.42 -20.12
CA PHE A 10 26.04 -47.08 -20.66
C PHE A 10 26.44 -46.16 -19.51
N ARG A 11 27.73 -46.09 -19.26
CA ARG A 11 28.35 -45.05 -18.45
C ARG A 11 28.29 -43.75 -19.23
N MET A 12 27.29 -42.91 -19.04
CA MET A 12 27.34 -41.53 -19.46
C MET A 12 27.93 -40.66 -18.37
N ASN A 13 28.99 -39.98 -18.75
CA ASN A 13 29.79 -39.07 -17.96
C ASN A 13 28.97 -37.96 -17.28
N PHE A 14 28.87 -38.02 -15.96
CA PHE A 14 28.23 -37.04 -15.07
C PHE A 14 29.18 -35.88 -14.72
N ARG A 15 30.16 -35.54 -15.55
CA ARG A 15 31.15 -34.50 -15.24
C ARG A 15 31.13 -33.26 -16.13
N ALA A 16 30.19 -33.13 -17.04
CA ALA A 16 30.11 -31.99 -17.96
C ALA A 16 28.97 -30.99 -17.65
N PHE A 17 28.18 -31.18 -16.59
CA PHE A 17 27.03 -30.30 -16.29
C PHE A 17 27.22 -29.35 -15.10
N LEU A 18 28.43 -29.30 -14.52
CA LEU A 18 28.71 -28.47 -13.32
C LEU A 18 29.56 -27.24 -13.58
N LEU A 19 29.84 -26.87 -14.83
CA LEU A 19 30.67 -25.71 -15.13
C LEU A 19 29.97 -24.57 -15.89
N LEU A 20 28.66 -24.65 -16.12
CA LEU A 20 27.91 -23.57 -16.79
C LEU A 20 27.00 -22.77 -15.84
N ASP A 21 26.91 -23.13 -14.56
CA ASP A 21 26.03 -22.44 -13.60
C ASP A 21 26.74 -21.37 -12.74
N SER A 22 28.03 -21.14 -13.00
CA SER A 22 28.84 -20.17 -12.20
C SER A 22 29.01 -18.79 -12.86
N LEU A 23 28.49 -18.54 -14.05
CA LEU A 23 28.68 -17.28 -14.77
C LEU A 23 27.42 -16.40 -14.91
N GLN A 24 26.31 -16.77 -14.31
CA GLN A 24 25.08 -15.99 -14.36
C GLN A 24 24.68 -15.29 -13.02
N ARG A 25 25.60 -15.25 -12.05
CA ARG A 25 25.37 -14.56 -10.76
C ARG A 25 26.09 -13.22 -10.61
N LEU A 26 26.45 -12.57 -11.70
CA LEU A 26 27.01 -11.20 -11.62
C LEU A 26 26.21 -10.32 -12.57
N ALA A 27 25.32 -9.55 -12.04
CA ALA A 27 24.81 -8.24 -12.42
C ALA A 27 23.31 -8.09 -12.13
N VAL A 28 22.92 -8.14 -10.87
CA VAL A 28 21.80 -7.33 -10.42
C VAL A 28 22.36 -6.43 -9.30
N VAL A 29 23.22 -5.51 -9.70
CA VAL A 29 23.34 -4.26 -8.98
C VAL A 29 22.07 -3.51 -9.32
N GLY A 30 21.01 -3.77 -8.57
CA GLY A 30 19.77 -3.02 -8.63
C GLY A 30 20.12 -1.59 -8.27
N SER A 31 20.13 -0.73 -9.29
CA SER A 31 19.93 0.70 -9.10
C SER A 31 18.68 0.80 -8.21
N ALA A 32 18.87 1.21 -6.96
CA ALA A 32 17.79 1.67 -6.12
C ALA A 32 17.27 2.97 -6.77
N ALA A 33 16.43 2.81 -7.78
CA ALA A 33 15.59 3.90 -8.23
C ALA A 33 14.87 4.37 -6.96
N MET A 34 15.08 5.62 -6.55
CA MET A 34 14.26 6.27 -5.55
C MET A 34 12.84 6.21 -6.09
N SER A 35 12.09 5.20 -5.64
CA SER A 35 10.72 4.98 -6.04
C SER A 35 9.92 6.16 -5.49
N SER A 36 9.63 7.13 -6.34
CA SER A 36 8.70 8.19 -5.99
C SER A 36 7.36 7.53 -5.69
N VAL A 37 6.75 7.91 -4.57
CA VAL A 37 5.44 7.41 -4.17
C VAL A 37 4.43 7.79 -5.26
N PRO A 38 3.63 6.84 -5.79
CA PRO A 38 2.69 7.12 -6.88
C PRO A 38 1.57 8.06 -6.44
N PHE A 39 1.22 9.00 -7.30
CA PHE A 39 0.03 9.83 -7.17
C PHE A 39 -1.19 9.08 -7.72
N LEU A 40 -2.21 8.88 -6.89
CA LEU A 40 -3.48 8.28 -7.26
C LEU A 40 -4.51 9.38 -7.51
N ASN A 41 -4.90 9.57 -8.75
CA ASN A 41 -5.82 10.63 -9.18
C ASN A 41 -7.19 10.12 -9.63
N THR A 42 -7.43 8.80 -9.55
CA THR A 42 -8.71 8.19 -9.95
C THR A 42 -9.30 7.34 -8.81
N PRO A 43 -10.63 7.36 -8.64
CA PRO A 43 -11.33 6.48 -7.70
C PRO A 43 -11.02 5.00 -7.92
N ASP A 44 -10.91 4.56 -9.17
CA ASP A 44 -10.63 3.15 -9.49
C ASP A 44 -9.24 2.71 -9.03
N ALA A 45 -8.21 3.54 -9.20
CA ALA A 45 -6.88 3.22 -8.69
C ALA A 45 -6.88 3.09 -7.16
N LEU A 46 -7.61 3.96 -6.46
CA LEU A 46 -7.76 3.87 -5.02
C LEU A 46 -8.58 2.66 -4.58
N ARG A 47 -9.67 2.30 -5.32
CA ARG A 47 -10.45 1.08 -5.08
C ARG A 47 -9.61 -0.18 -5.27
N GLN A 48 -8.76 -0.24 -6.30
CA GLN A 48 -7.85 -1.37 -6.52
C GLN A 48 -6.91 -1.56 -5.33
N LEU A 49 -6.38 -0.47 -4.77
CA LEU A 49 -5.55 -0.51 -3.59
C LEU A 49 -6.34 -0.96 -2.35
N ALA A 50 -7.52 -0.39 -2.12
CA ALA A 50 -8.39 -0.71 -0.98
C ALA A 50 -8.89 -2.17 -0.97
N ASN A 51 -9.05 -2.77 -2.15
CA ASN A 51 -9.51 -4.16 -2.30
C ASN A 51 -8.38 -5.20 -2.19
N GLN A 52 -7.14 -4.78 -1.95
CA GLN A 52 -6.07 -5.75 -1.71
C GLN A 52 -6.37 -6.59 -0.45
N PRO A 53 -6.04 -7.89 -0.47
CA PRO A 53 -6.28 -8.76 0.67
C PRO A 53 -5.60 -8.24 1.93
N HIS A 54 -6.34 -8.16 3.02
CA HIS A 54 -5.81 -7.76 4.33
C HIS A 54 -6.36 -8.66 5.44
N SER A 55 -5.60 -8.78 6.52
CA SER A 55 -6.03 -9.48 7.75
C SER A 55 -6.69 -8.51 8.72
N PRO A 56 -7.49 -8.99 9.69
CA PRO A 56 -7.92 -8.15 10.81
C PRO A 56 -6.71 -7.56 11.52
N CYS A 57 -6.62 -6.22 11.54
CA CYS A 57 -5.53 -5.52 12.21
C CYS A 57 -5.77 -5.42 13.71
N GLN A 58 -4.71 -5.64 14.49
CA GLN A 58 -4.70 -5.41 15.94
C GLN A 58 -3.82 -4.23 16.35
N CYS A 59 -3.41 -3.40 15.39
CA CYS A 59 -2.66 -2.18 15.67
C CYS A 59 -3.57 -1.07 16.23
N SER A 60 -2.96 0.01 16.68
CA SER A 60 -3.66 1.20 17.23
C SER A 60 -4.68 1.82 16.28
N LEU A 61 -4.62 1.52 14.97
CA LEU A 61 -5.51 2.09 13.95
C LEU A 61 -6.75 1.24 13.65
N GLN A 62 -6.95 0.12 14.34
CA GLN A 62 -8.08 -0.79 14.09
C GLN A 62 -9.46 -0.12 14.24
N HIS A 63 -9.57 0.92 15.06
CA HIS A 63 -10.82 1.62 15.34
C HIS A 63 -11.05 2.87 14.46
N CYS A 64 -10.08 3.26 13.61
CA CYS A 64 -10.18 4.45 12.76
C CYS A 64 -11.14 4.23 11.57
N ALA A 65 -12.40 3.94 11.81
CA ALA A 65 -13.41 3.81 10.75
C ALA A 65 -13.74 5.18 10.12
N GLY A 66 -13.87 6.22 10.96
CA GLY A 66 -13.90 7.63 10.58
C GLY A 66 -12.54 8.30 10.77
N TRP A 67 -12.50 9.63 10.67
CA TRP A 67 -11.30 10.40 10.94
C TRP A 67 -11.04 10.49 12.45
N GLU A 68 -9.89 9.99 12.88
CA GLU A 68 -9.45 9.99 14.26
C GLU A 68 -8.13 10.76 14.41
N SER A 69 -8.00 11.44 15.52
CA SER A 69 -6.75 12.10 15.93
C SER A 69 -5.75 11.07 16.40
N ILE A 70 -4.62 10.99 15.75
CA ILE A 70 -3.56 10.01 16.05
C ILE A 70 -2.25 10.74 16.32
N ASN A 71 -1.84 10.79 17.58
CA ASN A 71 -0.54 11.35 17.93
C ASN A 71 0.62 10.45 17.52
N ASP A 72 1.84 11.00 17.53
CA ASP A 72 3.03 10.28 17.05
C ASP A 72 3.34 9.00 17.85
N THR A 73 2.95 8.93 19.12
CA THR A 73 3.12 7.73 19.95
C THR A 73 2.13 6.63 19.61
N ALA A 74 0.93 6.98 19.15
CA ALA A 74 -0.12 6.05 18.73
C ALA A 74 0.05 5.62 17.26
N TRP A 75 0.76 6.41 16.45
CA TRP A 75 1.07 6.05 15.07
C TRP A 75 2.10 4.92 15.02
N PRO A 76 1.77 3.74 14.47
CA PRO A 76 2.68 2.58 14.46
C PRO A 76 3.74 2.71 13.35
N ALA A 77 4.59 3.73 13.41
CA ALA A 77 5.53 4.13 12.36
C ALA A 77 6.39 2.98 11.84
N ALA A 78 6.82 2.06 12.72
CA ALA A 78 7.65 0.91 12.35
C ALA A 78 6.95 -0.09 11.40
N HIS A 79 5.62 -0.03 11.32
CA HIS A 79 4.80 -0.95 10.52
C HIS A 79 4.07 -0.26 9.36
N MET A 80 4.12 1.07 9.26
CA MET A 80 3.41 1.83 8.24
C MET A 80 4.33 2.20 7.09
N GLN A 81 4.01 1.72 5.90
CA GLN A 81 4.71 2.04 4.67
C GLN A 81 3.91 3.07 3.88
N HIS A 82 4.53 4.16 3.47
CA HIS A 82 3.93 5.13 2.57
C HIS A 82 3.89 4.52 1.16
N VAL A 83 2.70 4.22 0.64
CA VAL A 83 2.51 3.46 -0.60
C VAL A 83 1.93 4.29 -1.73
N ALA A 84 1.22 5.37 -1.44
CA ALA A 84 0.66 6.29 -2.43
C ALA A 84 0.35 7.65 -1.82
N THR A 85 0.09 8.64 -2.67
CA THR A 85 -0.43 9.94 -2.25
C THR A 85 -1.67 10.32 -3.09
N LEU A 86 -2.61 11.03 -2.47
CA LEU A 86 -3.76 11.65 -3.16
C LEU A 86 -3.52 13.14 -3.40
N ARG A 87 -2.38 13.66 -2.94
CA ARG A 87 -2.00 15.06 -3.14
C ARG A 87 -1.51 15.28 -4.56
N ASP A 88 -2.26 16.10 -5.29
CA ASP A 88 -1.90 16.48 -6.64
C ASP A 88 -0.65 17.37 -6.62
N PRO A 89 0.47 16.95 -7.24
CA PRO A 89 1.70 17.73 -7.24
C PRO A 89 1.58 19.06 -8.01
N ASP A 90 0.61 19.17 -8.90
CA ASP A 90 0.38 20.37 -9.72
C ASP A 90 -0.59 21.37 -9.07
N VAL A 91 -1.20 21.01 -7.93
CA VAL A 91 -2.13 21.86 -7.19
C VAL A 91 -1.49 22.40 -5.92
N TYR A 92 -1.14 23.68 -5.94
CA TYR A 92 -0.50 24.36 -4.79
C TYR A 92 -1.46 24.55 -3.61
N GLU A 93 -2.69 24.97 -3.89
CA GLU A 93 -3.73 25.21 -2.85
C GLU A 93 -4.97 24.37 -3.17
N PRO A 94 -5.03 23.10 -2.67
CA PRO A 94 -6.21 22.28 -2.85
C PRO A 94 -7.40 22.85 -2.05
N THR A 95 -8.61 22.64 -2.59
CA THR A 95 -9.85 23.13 -1.97
C THR A 95 -10.03 22.61 -0.54
N PHE A 96 -10.76 23.38 0.28
CA PHE A 96 -11.27 22.97 1.59
C PHE A 96 -12.75 22.54 1.54
N GLU A 97 -13.34 22.46 0.35
CA GLU A 97 -14.70 21.95 0.20
C GLU A 97 -14.75 20.46 0.53
N GLU A 98 -15.78 20.08 1.30
CA GLU A 98 -16.08 18.70 1.66
C GLU A 98 -17.19 18.13 0.75
N GLN A 99 -17.20 16.82 0.58
CA GLN A 99 -18.19 16.12 -0.24
C GLN A 99 -19.08 15.24 0.64
N HIS A 100 -20.32 15.64 0.86
CA HIS A 100 -21.29 14.92 1.71
C HIS A 100 -22.68 14.81 1.05
N PRO A 101 -22.81 14.14 -0.12
CA PRO A 101 -24.05 14.10 -0.89
C PRO A 101 -25.22 13.46 -0.13
N ASN A 102 -24.92 12.59 0.83
CA ASN A 102 -25.94 11.87 1.63
C ASN A 102 -26.13 12.46 3.04
N GLY A 103 -25.67 13.70 3.28
CA GLY A 103 -25.80 14.37 4.57
C GLY A 103 -24.94 13.81 5.69
N THR A 104 -23.86 13.09 5.36
CA THR A 104 -22.82 12.68 6.31
C THR A 104 -22.08 13.89 6.84
N ARG A 105 -21.17 13.68 7.75
CA ARG A 105 -20.27 14.73 8.28
C ARG A 105 -18.83 14.24 8.12
N TYR A 106 -17.90 15.15 8.29
CA TYR A 106 -16.48 14.89 8.25
C TYR A 106 -16.05 13.65 9.07
N GLU A 107 -16.51 13.55 10.34
CA GLU A 107 -16.11 12.46 11.24
C GLU A 107 -16.91 11.16 11.00
N SER A 108 -17.94 11.20 10.17
CA SER A 108 -18.81 10.02 9.95
C SER A 108 -17.98 8.86 9.35
N ALA A 109 -18.15 7.66 9.91
CA ALA A 109 -17.49 6.47 9.41
C ALA A 109 -17.94 6.10 7.98
N ASP A 110 -19.14 6.52 7.60
CA ASP A 110 -19.78 6.34 6.29
C ASP A 110 -19.62 7.55 5.36
N ALA A 111 -18.82 8.57 5.75
CA ALA A 111 -18.53 9.68 4.87
C ALA A 111 -17.79 9.22 3.59
N PRO A 112 -18.19 9.74 2.40
CA PRO A 112 -17.57 9.34 1.15
C PRO A 112 -16.09 9.74 1.08
N VAL A 113 -15.28 8.88 0.45
CA VAL A 113 -13.88 9.15 0.15
C VAL A 113 -13.82 9.77 -1.26
N ALA A 114 -13.81 11.10 -1.32
CA ALA A 114 -13.85 11.88 -2.55
C ALA A 114 -12.48 12.54 -2.80
N LEU A 115 -11.66 11.99 -3.72
CA LEU A 115 -10.25 12.32 -3.89
C LEU A 115 -9.95 13.80 -4.09
N LYS A 116 -10.86 14.53 -4.76
CA LYS A 116 -10.68 15.94 -5.11
C LYS A 116 -11.11 16.92 -4.00
N PHE A 117 -11.74 16.40 -2.96
CA PHE A 117 -12.32 17.20 -1.88
C PHE A 117 -11.52 17.06 -0.58
N PHE A 118 -11.68 18.04 0.31
CA PHE A 118 -11.11 18.00 1.64
C PHE A 118 -11.74 16.85 2.48
N PRO A 119 -10.95 16.13 3.26
CA PRO A 119 -9.50 16.23 3.44
C PRO A 119 -8.69 15.30 2.52
N TYR A 120 -9.34 14.53 1.62
CA TYR A 120 -8.71 13.47 0.83
C TYR A 120 -7.66 14.00 -0.14
N ASN A 121 -7.87 15.21 -0.71
CA ASN A 121 -6.92 15.91 -1.57
C ASN A 121 -5.60 16.31 -0.87
N ARG A 122 -5.47 16.03 0.43
CA ARG A 122 -4.29 16.29 1.27
C ARG A 122 -3.71 15.02 1.88
N CYS A 123 -4.26 13.85 1.54
CA CYS A 123 -3.90 12.59 2.17
C CYS A 123 -2.72 11.89 1.51
N ASP A 124 -1.96 11.23 2.35
CA ASP A 124 -1.08 10.13 1.97
C ASP A 124 -1.75 8.79 2.30
N VAL A 125 -1.43 7.77 1.52
CA VAL A 125 -1.91 6.40 1.74
C VAL A 125 -0.78 5.57 2.32
N HIS A 126 -1.04 4.94 3.44
CA HIS A 126 -0.11 4.05 4.12
C HIS A 126 -0.67 2.63 4.16
N ALA A 127 0.21 1.64 4.06
CA ALA A 127 -0.13 0.22 4.25
C ALA A 127 0.54 -0.30 5.52
N CYS A 128 -0.21 -1.02 6.33
CA CYS A 128 0.35 -1.73 7.48
C CYS A 128 1.09 -2.99 7.02
N SER A 129 2.38 -3.11 7.29
CA SER A 129 3.19 -4.27 6.89
C SER A 129 2.77 -5.57 7.58
N GLN A 130 2.03 -5.51 8.69
CA GLN A 130 1.56 -6.67 9.44
C GLN A 130 0.24 -7.23 8.91
N CYS A 131 -0.74 -6.36 8.66
CA CYS A 131 -2.10 -6.78 8.28
C CYS A 131 -2.48 -6.41 6.85
N GLN A 132 -1.68 -5.60 6.15
CA GLN A 132 -1.93 -5.08 4.80
C GLN A 132 -3.14 -4.10 4.72
N GLN A 133 -3.70 -3.69 5.86
CA GLN A 133 -4.76 -2.67 5.87
C GLN A 133 -4.20 -1.33 5.39
N HIS A 134 -4.91 -0.69 4.47
CA HIS A 134 -4.59 0.66 4.01
C HIS A 134 -5.25 1.72 4.88
N VAL A 135 -4.52 2.81 5.11
CA VAL A 135 -4.93 3.93 5.96
C VAL A 135 -4.62 5.23 5.25
N LEU A 136 -5.59 6.11 5.21
CA LEU A 136 -5.41 7.51 4.80
C LEU A 136 -4.88 8.32 5.99
N ARG A 137 -3.90 9.18 5.73
CA ARG A 137 -3.35 10.08 6.74
C ARG A 137 -3.14 11.47 6.15
N TYR A 138 -3.50 12.50 6.90
CA TYR A 138 -3.10 13.87 6.60
C TYR A 138 -2.78 14.63 7.88
N THR A 139 -2.17 15.80 7.72
CA THR A 139 -1.89 16.71 8.84
C THR A 139 -2.82 17.92 8.75
N GLU A 140 -3.57 18.15 9.79
CA GLU A 140 -4.40 19.33 9.97
C GLU A 140 -3.61 20.42 10.71
N PHE A 141 -3.53 21.59 10.11
CA PHE A 141 -2.87 22.74 10.70
C PHE A 141 -3.95 23.74 11.15
N GLY A 142 -4.25 23.76 12.43
CA GLY A 142 -5.04 24.79 13.06
C GLY A 142 -4.17 26.00 13.44
N GLY A 143 -4.79 27.14 13.78
CA GLY A 143 -4.05 28.34 14.18
C GLY A 143 -3.14 28.14 15.40
N TYR A 144 -3.47 27.19 16.26
CA TYR A 144 -2.77 26.92 17.54
C TYR A 144 -2.41 25.45 17.75
N TYR A 145 -2.71 24.57 16.81
CA TYR A 145 -2.42 23.14 16.93
C TYR A 145 -2.03 22.52 15.60
N VAL A 146 -1.32 21.42 15.68
CA VAL A 146 -1.06 20.51 14.59
C VAL A 146 -1.64 19.17 14.99
N ASP A 147 -2.51 18.59 14.16
CA ASP A 147 -3.15 17.32 14.43
C ASP A 147 -2.94 16.36 13.25
N HIS A 148 -2.56 15.13 13.56
CA HIS A 148 -2.44 14.07 12.58
C HIS A 148 -3.72 13.25 12.58
N ARG A 149 -4.40 13.23 11.45
CA ARG A 149 -5.66 12.51 11.27
C ARG A 149 -5.42 11.24 10.48
N ALA A 150 -6.04 10.15 10.92
CA ALA A 150 -5.99 8.88 10.23
C ALA A 150 -7.40 8.27 10.08
N ARG A 151 -7.62 7.61 8.95
CA ARG A 151 -8.84 6.87 8.64
C ARG A 151 -8.49 5.61 7.86
N ARG A 152 -9.09 4.46 8.20
CA ARG A 152 -8.93 3.27 7.38
C ARG A 152 -9.57 3.49 6.02
N LEU A 153 -8.90 2.97 4.99
CA LEU A 153 -9.43 3.00 3.64
C LEU A 153 -10.40 1.84 3.46
N ASP A 154 -11.63 2.18 3.06
CA ASP A 154 -12.70 1.23 2.71
C ASP A 154 -13.14 1.48 1.28
N ALA A 155 -13.02 0.45 0.42
CA ALA A 155 -13.37 0.54 -0.99
C ALA A 155 -14.85 0.93 -1.22
N THR A 156 -15.74 0.57 -0.31
CA THR A 156 -17.18 0.86 -0.41
C THR A 156 -17.52 2.34 -0.20
N GLN A 157 -16.61 3.08 0.43
CA GLN A 157 -16.77 4.51 0.69
C GLN A 157 -16.21 5.41 -0.43
N ILE A 158 -15.45 4.84 -1.38
CA ILE A 158 -14.83 5.64 -2.44
C ILE A 158 -15.89 6.10 -3.43
N SER A 159 -16.06 7.41 -3.52
CA SER A 159 -16.99 8.06 -4.46
C SER A 159 -16.29 8.44 -5.78
N ASP A 160 -17.09 8.57 -6.84
CA ASP A 160 -16.64 9.03 -8.16
C ASP A 160 -16.54 10.55 -8.21
#